data_7f8e95f1b15d93ee8b8618679d2ff740
#
_entry.id   7f8e95f1b15d93ee8b8618679d2ff740
#
_cell.length_a   1.000
_cell.length_b   1.000
_cell.length_c   1.000
_cell.angle_alpha   90.00
_cell.angle_beta   90.00
_cell.angle_gamma   90.00
#
_symmetry.space_group_name_H-M   'P 1'
#
loop_
_entity.id
_entity.type
_entity.pdbx_description
1 polymer ?
#
loop_
_entity_poly.entity_id
_entity_poly.type
_entity_poly.pdbx_seq_one_letter_code
_entity_poly.pdbx_strand_id
1 'polypeptide(L)' 'MELTENITVNGWDFELINNDYNDRFYQCRGEVMYDDEHDEMPEPSLWRAAEKLEEILTKDGLRVYAGHSEKGWVEVTINE' A
#
# COMPACT_ATOMS: atom_id res chain seq x y z
N MET A 1 -5.50 -15.11 -10.94
CA MET A 1 -6.07 -13.76 -11.09
C MET A 1 -5.00 -12.79 -11.58
N GLU A 2 -5.32 -12.03 -12.60
CA GLU A 2 -4.41 -11.00 -13.07
C GLU A 2 -4.55 -9.75 -12.23
N LEU A 3 -3.41 -9.20 -11.84
CA LEU A 3 -3.38 -7.95 -11.10
C LEU A 3 -3.25 -6.79 -12.08
N THR A 4 -4.00 -5.73 -11.84
CA THR A 4 -3.87 -4.52 -12.65
C THR A 4 -2.59 -3.78 -12.30
N GLU A 5 -1.99 -3.10 -13.27
CA GLU A 5 -0.76 -2.35 -13.03
C GLU A 5 -0.96 -1.15 -12.11
N ASN A 6 -2.15 -0.57 -12.15
CA ASN A 6 -2.49 0.57 -11.31
C ASN A 6 -3.89 0.37 -10.74
N ILE A 7 -4.07 0.79 -9.50
CA ILE A 7 -5.38 0.75 -8.87
C ILE A 7 -5.56 2.02 -8.05
N THR A 8 -6.71 2.66 -8.20
CA THR A 8 -7.05 3.88 -7.47
C THR A 8 -8.00 3.54 -6.34
N VAL A 9 -7.63 3.93 -5.13
CA VAL A 9 -8.44 3.70 -3.94
C VAL A 9 -8.54 5.01 -3.17
N ASN A 10 -9.76 5.48 -2.93
CA ASN A 10 -10.03 6.72 -2.20
C ASN A 10 -9.23 7.93 -2.74
N GLY A 11 -9.06 7.99 -4.06
CA GLY A 11 -8.32 9.08 -4.70
C GLY A 11 -6.82 8.91 -4.74
N TRP A 12 -6.28 7.82 -4.18
CA TRP A 12 -4.85 7.53 -4.21
C TRP A 12 -4.55 6.46 -5.27
N ASP A 13 -3.56 6.74 -6.11
CA ASP A 13 -3.15 5.81 -7.17
C ASP A 13 -2.01 4.92 -6.68
N PHE A 14 -2.27 3.62 -6.66
CA PHE A 14 -1.27 2.62 -6.27
C PHE A 14 -0.70 1.98 -7.54
N GLU A 15 0.61 1.84 -7.59
CA GLU A 15 1.33 1.23 -8.70
C GLU A 15 1.81 -0.17 -8.30
N LEU A 16 1.59 -1.14 -9.17
CA LEU A 16 2.06 -2.51 -8.94
C LEU A 16 3.54 -2.60 -9.27
N ILE A 17 4.33 -3.00 -8.28
CA ILE A 17 5.77 -3.17 -8.40
C ILE A 17 6.10 -4.66 -8.29
N ASN A 18 6.94 -5.15 -9.19
CA ASN A 18 7.48 -6.50 -9.13
C ASN A 18 8.97 -6.40 -8.80
N ASN A 19 9.41 -7.14 -7.79
CA ASN A 19 10.82 -7.16 -7.47
C ASN A 19 11.49 -8.43 -8.02
N ASP A 20 12.81 -8.52 -7.89
CA ASP A 20 13.61 -9.63 -8.44
C ASP A 20 13.39 -10.96 -7.73
N TYR A 21 12.66 -10.95 -6.60
CA TYR A 21 12.37 -12.15 -5.81
C TYR A 21 10.94 -12.66 -6.00
N ASN A 22 10.27 -12.19 -7.05
CA ASN A 22 8.89 -12.52 -7.37
C ASN A 22 7.86 -11.99 -6.37
N ASP A 23 8.28 -11.13 -5.46
CA ASP A 23 7.34 -10.44 -4.59
C ASP A 23 6.67 -9.32 -5.37
N ARG A 24 5.38 -9.16 -5.17
CA ARG A 24 4.63 -8.08 -5.80
C ARG A 24 3.97 -7.25 -4.70
N PHE A 25 3.92 -5.95 -4.94
CA PHE A 25 3.26 -5.06 -3.99
C PHE A 25 2.75 -3.83 -4.72
N TYR A 26 1.66 -3.27 -4.19
CA TYR A 26 1.16 -1.98 -4.62
C TYR A 26 1.79 -0.91 -3.75
N GLN A 27 2.21 0.17 -4.37
CA GLN A 27 2.95 1.23 -3.71
C GLN A 27 2.33 2.58 -4.02
N CYS A 28 2.23 3.45 -3.02
CA CYS A 28 1.81 4.83 -3.18
C CYS A 28 2.56 5.70 -2.18
N ARG A 29 2.92 6.90 -2.59
CA ARG A 29 3.64 7.82 -1.71
C ARG A 29 2.77 9.03 -1.42
N GLY A 30 2.69 9.39 -0.13
CA GLY A 30 2.08 10.62 0.32
C GLY A 30 3.10 11.48 1.05
N GLU A 31 2.63 12.47 1.78
CA GLU A 31 3.49 13.28 2.62
C GLU A 31 3.82 12.54 3.90
N VAL A 32 5.02 12.79 4.41
CA VAL A 32 5.43 12.26 5.71
C VAL A 32 4.77 13.11 6.80
N MET A 33 4.09 12.44 7.71
CA MET A 33 3.51 13.08 8.89
C MET A 33 4.33 12.69 10.12
N TYR A 34 4.38 13.56 11.10
CA TYR A 34 5.07 13.28 12.36
C TYR A 34 4.08 13.34 13.50
N ASP A 35 4.14 12.36 14.39
CA ASP A 35 3.34 12.40 15.61
C ASP A 35 4.10 13.12 16.73
N ASP A 36 3.52 13.18 17.93
CA ASP A 36 4.11 13.87 19.08
C ASP A 36 5.40 13.22 19.56
N GLU A 37 5.68 11.99 19.13
CA GLU A 37 6.89 11.24 19.49
C GLU A 37 7.93 11.26 18.37
N HIS A 38 7.68 12.06 17.34
CA HIS A 38 8.54 12.19 16.15
C HIS A 38 8.61 10.93 15.27
N ASP A 39 7.64 10.05 15.39
CA ASP A 39 7.54 8.91 14.48
C ASP A 39 7.06 9.36 13.11
N GLU A 40 7.75 8.93 12.07
CA GLU A 40 7.33 9.20 10.71
C GLU A 40 6.18 8.27 10.33
N MET A 41 5.07 8.85 9.89
CA MET A 41 3.87 8.10 9.51
C MET A 41 3.34 8.58 8.17
N PRO A 42 2.68 7.72 7.41
CA PRO A 42 2.01 8.16 6.19
C PRO A 42 0.81 9.03 6.52
N GLU A 43 0.37 9.82 5.56
CA GLU A 43 -0.87 10.57 5.69
C GLU A 43 -2.01 9.63 6.08
N PRO A 44 -2.88 10.02 7.05
CA PRO A 44 -3.99 9.15 7.46
C PRO A 44 -4.91 8.72 6.32
N SER A 45 -5.18 9.61 5.36
CA SER A 45 -6.02 9.28 4.21
C SER A 45 -5.37 8.23 3.31
N LEU A 46 -4.04 8.31 3.13
CA LEU A 46 -3.31 7.32 2.35
C LEU A 46 -3.28 5.98 3.07
N TRP A 47 -3.07 5.99 4.39
CA TRP A 47 -3.09 4.75 5.17
C TRP A 47 -4.44 4.05 5.08
N ARG A 48 -5.54 4.81 5.16
CA ARG A 48 -6.88 4.27 5.00
C ARG A 48 -7.09 3.68 3.61
N ALA A 49 -6.53 4.33 2.58
CA ALA A 49 -6.59 3.79 1.22
C ALA A 49 -5.85 2.46 1.12
N ALA A 50 -4.68 2.35 1.77
CA ALA A 50 -3.92 1.11 1.78
C ALA A 50 -4.69 -0.01 2.50
N GLU A 51 -5.31 0.29 3.63
CA GLU A 51 -6.13 -0.69 4.34
C GLU A 51 -7.33 -1.14 3.50
N LYS A 52 -7.93 -0.21 2.77
CA LYS A 52 -9.04 -0.53 1.87
C LYS A 52 -8.60 -1.42 0.72
N LEU A 53 -7.42 -1.14 0.16
CA LEU A 53 -6.86 -1.98 -0.91
C LEU A 53 -6.55 -3.38 -0.37
N GLU A 54 -6.01 -3.50 0.83
CA GLU A 54 -5.80 -4.79 1.48
C GLU A 54 -7.11 -5.57 1.59
N GLU A 55 -8.17 -4.90 2.01
CA GLU A 55 -9.50 -5.52 2.11
C GLU A 55 -10.00 -6.01 0.75
N ILE A 56 -9.87 -5.18 -0.29
CA ILE A 56 -10.30 -5.52 -1.65
C ILE A 56 -9.57 -6.77 -2.15
N LEU A 57 -8.24 -6.80 -2.00
CA LEU A 57 -7.43 -7.92 -2.48
C LEU A 57 -7.68 -9.18 -1.66
N THR A 58 -7.93 -9.05 -0.37
CA THR A 58 -8.28 -10.18 0.48
C THR A 58 -9.58 -10.84 0.03
N LYS A 59 -10.56 -10.03 -0.35
CA LYS A 59 -11.83 -10.54 -0.88
C LYS A 59 -11.65 -11.28 -2.20
N ASP A 60 -10.63 -10.91 -2.96
CA ASP A 60 -10.28 -11.59 -4.21
C ASP A 60 -9.48 -12.87 -4.00
N GLY A 61 -9.25 -13.26 -2.76
CA GLY A 61 -8.59 -14.51 -2.40
C GLY A 61 -7.08 -14.41 -2.25
N LEU A 62 -6.53 -13.19 -2.26
CA LEU A 62 -5.10 -12.99 -2.10
C LEU A 62 -4.72 -12.83 -0.62
N ARG A 63 -3.50 -13.21 -0.30
CA ARG A 63 -2.92 -12.96 1.01
C ARG A 63 -2.11 -11.69 0.90
N VAL A 64 -2.53 -10.65 1.59
CA VAL A 64 -1.90 -9.34 1.49
C VAL A 64 -1.77 -8.71 2.87
N TYR A 65 -0.85 -7.78 2.98
CA TYR A 65 -0.75 -6.97 4.18
C TYR A 65 -0.26 -5.57 3.81
N ALA A 66 -0.79 -4.59 4.55
CA ALA A 66 -0.41 -3.19 4.37
C ALA A 66 0.72 -2.82 5.32
N GLY A 67 1.65 -2.00 4.86
CA GLY A 67 2.74 -1.50 5.68
C GLY A 67 3.17 -0.14 5.19
N HIS A 68 4.05 0.51 5.94
CA HIS A 68 4.57 1.82 5.54
C HIS A 68 6.07 1.92 5.83
N SER A 69 6.71 2.82 5.10
CA SER A 69 8.12 3.14 5.31
C SER A 69 8.25 4.53 5.93
N GLU A 70 9.47 4.88 6.29
CA GLU A 70 9.79 6.14 6.94
C GLU A 70 9.67 7.38 6.04
N LYS A 71 9.43 7.22 4.75
CA LYS A 71 9.43 8.33 3.80
C LYS A 71 8.07 8.61 3.18
N GLY A 72 7.00 8.26 3.90
CA GLY A 72 5.64 8.48 3.41
C GLY A 72 5.17 7.46 2.39
N TRP A 73 5.94 6.40 2.16
CA TRP A 73 5.53 5.31 1.27
C TRP A 73 4.62 4.33 1.99
N VAL A 74 3.58 3.92 1.31
CA VAL A 74 2.68 2.88 1.77
C VAL A 74 2.73 1.74 0.76
N GLU A 75 2.81 0.52 1.25
CA GLU A 75 2.90 -0.68 0.42
C GLU A 75 1.86 -1.69 0.85
N VAL A 76 1.20 -2.31 -0.14
CA VAL A 76 0.32 -3.46 0.11
C VAL A 76 0.99 -4.65 -0.56
N THR A 77 1.61 -5.47 0.26
CA THR A 77 2.42 -6.60 -0.20
C THR A 77 1.55 -7.83 -0.44
N ILE A 78 1.79 -8.49 -1.55
CA ILE A 78 1.04 -9.68 -1.94
C ILE A 78 1.91 -10.92 -1.71
N ASN A 79 1.43 -11.81 -0.84
CA ASN A 79 2.07 -13.08 -0.58
C ASN A 79 1.41 -14.15 -1.45
N GLU A 80 2.17 -14.65 -2.39
CA GLU A 80 1.69 -15.72 -3.27
C GLU A 80 2.13 -17.09 -2.79
#